data_06cac10e0a89f28a7d76dbe97227d8dc
#
_entry.id   06cac10e0a89f28a7d76dbe97227d8dc
#
_cell.length_a   1.000
_cell.length_b   1.000
_cell.length_c   1.000
_cell.angle_alpha   90.00
_cell.angle_beta   90.00
_cell.angle_gamma   90.00
#
_symmetry.space_group_name_H-M   'P 1'
#
loop_
_entity.id
_entity.type
_entity.pdbx_description
1 polymer ?
#
loop_
_entity_poly.entity_id
_entity_poly.type
_entity_poly.pdbx_seq_one_letter_code
_entity_poly.pdbx_strand_id
1 'polypeptide(L)'
;EAYYQESGRAGRDGDPAVAHLFWSAGDFSLARERLKDVPEVRLLAEKARIDALSALVETAGCRRAILLRHFGETPPHQCGNCDNCLDAPGVTDATEVARKLLSAVYRTGQSFGVGHLEKVLRGQSDERILARGHDQLSVFGIVDTAEATLIRPVARALQAQGHLGANEHGGLRLAGGARSILKGEHKIEIVVPPKPKRERAREGNPADDPLFEALRAKRRELAEAAGVPPYVIFHDATLRELAQRRPKDLSNIAMISGIGARKLEAYGEAFLSVIRGFAEG
;
A
#
# COMPACT_ATOMS: atom_id res chain seq x y z
N GLU A 1 3.40 20.29 -3.15
CA GLU A 1 3.07 21.39 -2.22
C GLU A 1 1.87 21.01 -1.32
N ALA A 2 0.69 20.65 -1.88
CA ALA A 2 -0.49 20.27 -1.08
C ALA A 2 -0.18 19.15 -0.07
N TYR A 3 0.52 18.08 -0.48
CA TYR A 3 0.94 17.01 0.43
C TYR A 3 1.80 17.52 1.59
N TYR A 4 2.74 18.42 1.33
CA TYR A 4 3.59 19.01 2.37
C TYR A 4 2.77 19.84 3.36
N GLN A 5 1.86 20.67 2.86
CA GLN A 5 0.99 21.50 3.70
C GLN A 5 0.04 20.68 4.55
N GLU A 6 -0.56 19.62 3.98
CA GLU A 6 -1.50 18.75 4.70
C GLU A 6 -0.77 17.88 5.74
N SER A 7 0.35 17.26 5.38
CA SER A 7 1.15 16.47 6.33
C SER A 7 1.76 17.33 7.44
N GLY A 8 2.10 18.59 7.15
CA GLY A 8 2.62 19.56 8.13
C GLY A 8 1.59 20.08 9.15
N ARG A 9 0.32 19.68 9.04
CA ARG A 9 -0.71 19.98 10.04
C ARG A 9 -0.71 19.01 11.21
N ALA A 10 -0.19 17.81 10.99
CA ALA A 10 -0.13 16.77 12.01
C ALA A 10 0.96 17.04 13.07
N GLY A 11 0.70 16.71 14.34
CA GLY A 11 1.66 16.80 15.44
C GLY A 11 2.01 18.24 15.87
N ARG A 12 1.16 19.24 15.62
CA ARG A 12 1.39 20.62 16.05
C ARG A 12 1.25 20.83 17.56
N ASP A 13 0.54 19.93 18.19
CA ASP A 13 0.37 19.80 19.64
C ASP A 13 1.57 19.14 20.34
N GLY A 14 2.54 18.64 19.56
CA GLY A 14 3.71 17.90 20.04
C GLY A 14 3.47 16.40 20.18
N ASP A 15 2.27 15.92 19.93
CA ASP A 15 1.95 14.50 19.98
C ASP A 15 2.46 13.75 18.74
N PRO A 16 2.80 12.44 18.88
CA PRO A 16 3.19 11.62 17.74
C PRO A 16 2.07 11.56 16.69
N ALA A 17 2.42 11.85 15.44
CA ALA A 17 1.48 11.84 14.34
C ALA A 17 2.03 11.08 13.13
N VAL A 18 1.15 10.42 12.38
CA VAL A 18 1.49 9.68 11.16
C VAL A 18 0.69 10.22 9.99
N ALA A 19 1.40 10.57 8.92
CA ALA A 19 0.79 10.97 7.65
C ALA A 19 0.79 9.78 6.68
N HIS A 20 -0.39 9.35 6.25
CA HIS A 20 -0.56 8.29 5.26
C HIS A 20 -0.86 8.87 3.88
N LEU A 21 -0.13 8.43 2.86
CA LEU A 21 -0.39 8.76 1.46
C LEU A 21 -0.89 7.51 0.73
N PHE A 22 -2.16 7.53 0.33
CA PHE A 22 -2.74 6.48 -0.51
C PHE A 22 -2.62 6.86 -1.97
N TRP A 23 -2.11 5.96 -2.80
CA TRP A 23 -1.88 6.21 -4.21
C TRP A 23 -1.97 4.93 -5.04
N SER A 24 -2.19 5.11 -6.32
CA SER A 24 -2.13 4.06 -7.32
C SER A 24 -1.39 4.54 -8.57
N ALA A 25 -0.91 3.60 -9.39
CA ALA A 25 -0.30 3.94 -10.68
C ALA A 25 -1.30 4.64 -11.63
N GLY A 26 -2.59 4.34 -11.48
CA GLY A 26 -3.67 4.99 -12.22
C GLY A 26 -3.75 6.49 -11.95
N ASP A 27 -3.50 6.93 -10.72
CA ASP A 27 -3.53 8.35 -10.35
C ASP A 27 -2.47 9.15 -11.12
N PHE A 28 -1.27 8.59 -11.26
CA PHE A 28 -0.19 9.21 -12.06
C PHE A 28 -0.50 9.21 -13.56
N SER A 29 -1.11 8.14 -14.07
CA SER A 29 -1.54 8.09 -15.48
C SER A 29 -2.60 9.15 -15.77
N LEU A 30 -3.60 9.27 -14.92
CA LEU A 30 -4.65 10.27 -15.03
C LEU A 30 -4.11 11.70 -14.89
N ALA A 31 -3.22 11.93 -13.91
CA ALA A 31 -2.59 13.23 -13.72
C ALA A 31 -1.79 13.66 -14.98
N ARG A 32 -1.03 12.74 -15.57
CA ARG A 32 -0.28 13.01 -16.82
C ARG A 32 -1.19 13.20 -18.03
N GLU A 33 -2.34 12.53 -18.09
CA GLU A 33 -3.31 12.72 -19.15
C GLU A 33 -3.90 14.12 -19.14
N ARG A 34 -4.21 14.66 -17.96
CA ARG A 34 -4.69 16.04 -17.80
C ARG A 34 -3.68 17.11 -18.24
N LEU A 35 -2.40 16.77 -18.37
CA LEU A 35 -1.40 17.69 -18.89
C LEU A 35 -1.64 18.08 -20.37
N LYS A 36 -2.43 17.33 -21.12
CA LYS A 36 -2.78 17.64 -22.50
C LYS A 36 -3.54 18.95 -22.64
N ASP A 37 -4.29 19.32 -21.61
CA ASP A 37 -5.15 20.51 -21.56
C ASP A 37 -4.45 21.70 -20.88
N VAL A 38 -3.17 21.53 -20.47
CA VAL A 38 -2.40 22.57 -19.76
C VAL A 38 -1.65 23.43 -20.79
N PRO A 39 -1.76 24.77 -20.69
CA PRO A 39 -0.99 25.68 -21.54
C PRO A 39 0.51 25.41 -21.47
N GLU A 40 1.21 25.53 -22.61
CA GLU A 40 2.64 25.18 -22.75
C GLU A 40 3.53 25.88 -21.71
N VAL A 41 3.21 27.13 -21.39
CA VAL A 41 3.92 27.94 -20.37
C VAL A 41 3.93 27.26 -18.98
N ARG A 42 2.89 26.49 -18.65
CA ARG A 42 2.74 25.82 -17.35
C ARG A 42 3.10 24.34 -17.40
N LEU A 43 3.19 23.75 -18.57
CA LEU A 43 3.34 22.31 -18.78
C LEU A 43 4.57 21.73 -18.08
N LEU A 44 5.72 22.41 -18.17
CA LEU A 44 6.96 21.97 -17.53
C LEU A 44 6.84 21.95 -16.00
N ALA A 45 6.22 22.97 -15.42
CA ALA A 45 6.03 23.07 -13.97
C ALA A 45 5.07 21.98 -13.45
N GLU A 46 3.94 21.77 -14.15
CA GLU A 46 2.96 20.74 -13.77
C GLU A 46 3.56 19.33 -13.91
N LYS A 47 4.32 19.09 -14.99
CA LYS A 47 5.05 17.83 -15.16
C LYS A 47 6.04 17.59 -14.02
N ALA A 48 6.84 18.59 -13.66
CA ALA A 48 7.81 18.50 -12.58
C ALA A 48 7.15 18.19 -11.22
N ARG A 49 5.95 18.72 -10.97
CA ARG A 49 5.17 18.40 -9.75
C ARG A 49 4.72 16.94 -9.70
N ILE A 50 4.23 16.41 -10.82
CA ILE A 50 3.84 15.00 -10.92
C ILE A 50 5.07 14.09 -10.73
N ASP A 51 6.18 14.43 -11.38
CA ASP A 51 7.42 13.65 -11.30
C ASP A 51 8.02 13.69 -9.88
N ALA A 52 7.96 14.83 -9.18
CA ALA A 52 8.38 14.94 -7.78
C ALA A 52 7.53 14.07 -6.84
N LEU A 53 6.21 14.04 -7.04
CA LEU A 53 5.34 13.18 -6.25
C LEU A 53 5.58 11.69 -6.57
N SER A 54 5.81 11.37 -7.84
CA SER A 54 6.21 10.02 -8.27
C SER A 54 7.51 9.58 -7.60
N ALA A 55 8.53 10.44 -7.59
CA ALA A 55 9.79 10.18 -6.92
C ALA A 55 9.61 9.96 -5.41
N LEU A 56 8.71 10.72 -4.77
CA LEU A 56 8.39 10.57 -3.34
C LEU A 56 7.80 9.19 -3.03
N VAL A 57 6.87 8.70 -3.85
CA VAL A 57 6.15 7.44 -3.58
C VAL A 57 6.92 6.19 -4.02
N GLU A 58 7.81 6.31 -5.00
CA GLU A 58 8.60 5.17 -5.52
C GLU A 58 10.01 5.09 -4.92
N THR A 59 10.46 6.08 -4.16
CA THR A 59 11.82 6.05 -3.58
C THR A 59 12.01 4.91 -2.58
N ALA A 60 13.16 4.25 -2.65
CA ALA A 60 13.66 3.40 -1.56
C ALA A 60 14.43 4.20 -0.50
N GLY A 61 14.83 5.43 -0.82
CA GLY A 61 15.54 6.34 0.07
C GLY A 61 14.62 7.09 1.03
N CYS A 62 15.20 8.03 1.76
CA CYS A 62 14.46 8.85 2.72
C CYS A 62 13.40 9.73 2.02
N ARG A 63 12.12 9.52 2.31
CA ARG A 63 11.01 10.31 1.73
C ARG A 63 11.08 11.78 2.10
N ARG A 64 11.46 12.09 3.36
CA ARG A 64 11.62 13.47 3.79
C ARG A 64 12.73 14.18 3.03
N ALA A 65 13.83 13.48 2.70
CA ALA A 65 14.91 14.04 1.90
C ALA A 65 14.45 14.37 0.47
N ILE A 66 13.63 13.50 -0.17
CA ILE A 66 13.04 13.77 -1.49
C ILE A 66 12.15 15.02 -1.42
N LEU A 67 11.30 15.09 -0.40
CA LEU A 67 10.37 16.21 -0.23
C LEU A 67 11.10 17.55 -0.04
N LEU A 68 12.11 17.60 0.83
CA LEU A 68 12.87 18.82 1.13
C LEU A 68 13.70 19.28 -0.09
N ARG A 69 14.29 18.35 -0.84
CA ARG A 69 14.99 18.69 -2.10
C ARG A 69 14.06 19.34 -3.12
N HIS A 70 12.80 18.93 -3.19
CA HIS A 70 11.81 19.56 -4.06
C HIS A 70 11.60 21.04 -3.74
N PHE A 71 11.80 21.44 -2.48
CA PHE A 71 11.75 22.84 -2.03
C PHE A 71 13.12 23.55 -2.05
N GLY A 72 14.14 22.93 -2.63
CA GLY A 72 15.48 23.52 -2.78
C GLY A 72 16.37 23.41 -1.53
N GLU A 73 15.94 22.62 -0.51
CA GLU A 73 16.75 22.39 0.66
C GLU A 73 17.82 21.30 0.43
N THR A 74 18.88 21.32 1.23
CA THR A 74 19.90 20.25 1.28
C THR A 74 19.68 19.42 2.53
N PRO A 75 18.82 18.40 2.50
CA PRO A 75 18.49 17.60 3.68
C PRO A 75 19.58 16.57 3.98
N PRO A 76 19.64 16.06 5.23
CA PRO A 76 20.44 14.88 5.54
C PRO A 76 19.96 13.66 4.71
N HIS A 77 20.84 12.68 4.51
CA HIS A 77 20.53 11.48 3.75
C HIS A 77 19.37 10.66 4.37
N GLN A 78 19.22 10.69 5.69
CA GLN A 78 18.20 9.98 6.44
C GLN A 78 17.59 10.89 7.50
N CYS A 79 16.27 10.86 7.64
CA CYS A 79 15.56 11.64 8.66
C CYS A 79 15.30 10.86 9.96
N GLY A 80 15.50 9.52 9.96
CA GLY A 80 15.24 8.65 11.10
C GLY A 80 13.75 8.49 11.48
N ASN A 81 12.82 9.07 10.71
CA ASN A 81 11.40 9.12 11.08
C ASN A 81 10.42 8.71 9.96
N CYS A 82 10.81 8.69 8.70
CA CYS A 82 9.93 8.18 7.65
C CYS A 82 9.97 6.64 7.61
N ASP A 83 8.94 6.05 7.01
CA ASP A 83 8.81 4.60 6.85
C ASP A 83 10.08 3.95 6.27
N ASN A 84 10.66 4.51 5.20
CA ASN A 84 11.88 3.99 4.58
C ASN A 84 13.15 4.14 5.45
N CYS A 85 13.17 5.06 6.41
CA CYS A 85 14.30 5.18 7.36
C CYS A 85 14.14 4.21 8.54
N LEU A 86 12.90 3.92 8.94
CA LEU A 86 12.58 3.02 10.05
C LEU A 86 12.62 1.55 9.61
N ASP A 87 12.18 1.25 8.40
CA ASP A 87 12.18 -0.09 7.80
C ASP A 87 12.55 0.03 6.32
N ALA A 88 13.85 -0.04 6.04
CA ALA A 88 14.38 0.16 4.70
C ALA A 88 13.82 -0.89 3.72
N PRO A 89 13.13 -0.48 2.65
CA PRO A 89 12.59 -1.42 1.70
C PRO A 89 13.69 -2.11 0.89
N GLY A 90 13.45 -3.36 0.51
CA GLY A 90 14.31 -4.06 -0.44
C GLY A 90 14.24 -3.40 -1.82
N VAL A 91 15.38 -3.31 -2.49
CA VAL A 91 15.48 -2.86 -3.89
C VAL A 91 15.87 -4.04 -4.74
N THR A 92 15.21 -4.21 -5.88
CA THR A 92 15.49 -5.28 -6.84
C THR A 92 15.66 -4.69 -8.23
N ASP A 93 16.74 -5.09 -8.92
CA ASP A 93 16.86 -4.81 -10.36
C ASP A 93 15.81 -5.61 -11.12
N ALA A 94 14.90 -4.92 -11.76
CA ALA A 94 13.81 -5.47 -12.53
C ALA A 94 13.89 -5.08 -14.01
N THR A 95 15.08 -4.69 -14.48
CA THR A 95 15.27 -4.21 -15.84
C THR A 95 14.83 -5.22 -16.90
N GLU A 96 15.16 -6.51 -16.73
CA GLU A 96 14.74 -7.54 -17.69
C GLU A 96 13.22 -7.73 -17.69
N VAL A 97 12.57 -7.75 -16.52
CA VAL A 97 11.10 -7.84 -16.44
C VAL A 97 10.45 -6.60 -17.06
N ALA A 98 11.04 -5.42 -16.86
CA ALA A 98 10.57 -4.18 -17.48
C ALA A 98 10.67 -4.25 -19.02
N ARG A 99 11.78 -4.73 -19.56
CA ARG A 99 11.96 -4.93 -21.00
C ARG A 99 10.95 -5.92 -21.60
N LYS A 100 10.73 -7.06 -20.93
CA LYS A 100 9.74 -8.06 -21.30
C LYS A 100 8.33 -7.45 -21.30
N LEU A 101 7.97 -6.72 -20.25
CA LEU A 101 6.66 -6.07 -20.15
C LEU A 101 6.46 -5.00 -21.23
N LEU A 102 7.43 -4.11 -21.43
CA LEU A 102 7.35 -3.09 -22.48
C LEU A 102 7.25 -3.71 -23.88
N SER A 103 7.96 -4.81 -24.12
CA SER A 103 7.87 -5.56 -25.38
C SER A 103 6.47 -6.18 -25.53
N ALA A 104 5.87 -6.71 -24.48
CA ALA A 104 4.51 -7.25 -24.51
C ALA A 104 3.49 -6.14 -24.78
N VAL A 105 3.60 -4.97 -24.12
CA VAL A 105 2.75 -3.80 -24.39
C VAL A 105 2.80 -3.43 -25.87
N TYR A 106 4.00 -3.33 -26.46
CA TYR A 106 4.16 -3.01 -27.87
C TYR A 106 3.54 -4.05 -28.81
N ARG A 107 3.86 -5.33 -28.59
CA ARG A 107 3.43 -6.43 -29.47
C ARG A 107 1.95 -6.76 -29.40
N THR A 108 1.28 -6.44 -28.29
CA THR A 108 -0.17 -6.58 -28.13
C THR A 108 -0.96 -5.35 -28.60
N GLY A 109 -0.31 -4.39 -29.27
CA GLY A 109 -0.98 -3.21 -29.84
C GLY A 109 -1.33 -2.12 -28.83
N GLN A 110 -0.66 -2.06 -27.67
CA GLN A 110 -0.77 -0.97 -26.69
C GLN A 110 -2.21 -0.69 -26.21
N SER A 111 -3.02 -1.73 -26.09
CA SER A 111 -4.45 -1.59 -25.79
C SER A 111 -4.91 -2.43 -24.59
N PHE A 112 -4.03 -3.23 -24.02
CA PHE A 112 -4.39 -4.19 -22.98
C PHE A 112 -3.86 -3.76 -21.59
N GLY A 113 -4.66 -4.05 -20.56
CA GLY A 113 -4.27 -3.80 -19.17
C GLY A 113 -3.27 -4.85 -18.66
N VAL A 114 -2.63 -4.54 -17.53
CA VAL A 114 -1.57 -5.35 -16.93
C VAL A 114 -1.97 -6.82 -16.71
N GLY A 115 -3.23 -7.09 -16.36
CA GLY A 115 -3.70 -8.48 -16.15
C GLY A 115 -3.67 -9.35 -17.41
N HIS A 116 -3.98 -8.77 -18.57
CA HIS A 116 -3.87 -9.47 -19.86
C HIS A 116 -2.40 -9.69 -20.25
N LEU A 117 -1.58 -8.67 -20.09
CA LEU A 117 -0.14 -8.74 -20.37
C LEU A 117 0.58 -9.75 -19.47
N GLU A 118 0.18 -9.83 -18.20
CA GLU A 118 0.68 -10.83 -17.25
C GLU A 118 0.37 -12.26 -17.75
N LYS A 119 -0.85 -12.53 -18.21
CA LYS A 119 -1.22 -13.83 -18.78
C LYS A 119 -0.38 -14.17 -20.00
N VAL A 120 -0.23 -13.23 -20.94
CA VAL A 120 0.61 -13.40 -22.14
C VAL A 120 2.05 -13.73 -21.75
N LEU A 121 2.65 -12.93 -20.87
CA LEU A 121 4.02 -13.15 -20.44
C LEU A 121 4.25 -14.46 -19.71
N ARG A 122 3.24 -14.97 -18.99
CA ARG A 122 3.26 -16.26 -18.29
C ARG A 122 2.90 -17.46 -19.16
N GLY A 123 2.57 -17.25 -20.43
CA GLY A 123 2.12 -18.31 -21.31
C GLY A 123 0.74 -18.89 -20.93
N GLN A 124 -0.12 -18.10 -20.30
CA GLN A 124 -1.47 -18.50 -19.92
C GLN A 124 -2.44 -18.10 -21.02
N SER A 125 -3.11 -19.08 -21.60
CA SER A 125 -4.12 -18.85 -22.65
C SER A 125 -5.51 -18.71 -22.05
N ASP A 126 -6.30 -17.81 -22.64
CA ASP A 126 -7.75 -17.72 -22.46
C ASP A 126 -8.38 -17.39 -23.83
N GLU A 127 -9.70 -17.41 -23.90
CA GLU A 127 -10.44 -17.14 -25.12
C GLU A 127 -10.03 -15.81 -25.78
N ARG A 128 -9.81 -14.79 -24.99
CA ARG A 128 -9.40 -13.44 -25.47
C ARG A 128 -7.98 -13.43 -26.05
N ILE A 129 -7.06 -14.18 -25.46
CA ILE A 129 -5.68 -14.32 -25.94
C ILE A 129 -5.66 -15.07 -27.26
N LEU A 130 -6.38 -16.19 -27.36
CA LEU A 130 -6.49 -17.01 -28.57
C LEU A 130 -7.15 -16.23 -29.71
N ALA A 131 -8.28 -15.56 -29.43
CA ALA A 131 -9.00 -14.76 -30.45
C ALA A 131 -8.16 -13.59 -31.01
N ARG A 132 -7.14 -13.16 -30.32
CA ARG A 132 -6.22 -12.08 -30.74
C ARG A 132 -4.89 -12.60 -31.28
N GLY A 133 -4.65 -13.91 -31.26
CA GLY A 133 -3.40 -14.53 -31.66
C GLY A 133 -2.21 -14.16 -30.77
N HIS A 134 -2.47 -13.76 -29.50
CA HIS A 134 -1.40 -13.34 -28.60
C HIS A 134 -0.59 -14.50 -28.04
N ASP A 135 -1.11 -15.72 -28.12
CA ASP A 135 -0.40 -16.98 -27.84
C ASP A 135 0.72 -17.28 -28.85
N GLN A 136 0.70 -16.66 -30.03
CA GLN A 136 1.71 -16.81 -31.08
C GLN A 136 2.79 -15.71 -31.02
N LEU A 137 2.67 -14.75 -30.12
CA LEU A 137 3.67 -13.69 -29.98
C LEU A 137 4.95 -14.23 -29.35
N SER A 138 6.11 -13.72 -29.80
CA SER A 138 7.42 -14.08 -29.24
C SER A 138 7.59 -13.72 -27.76
N VAL A 139 6.65 -12.98 -27.18
CA VAL A 139 6.59 -12.61 -25.76
C VAL A 139 5.67 -13.52 -24.95
N PHE A 140 5.08 -14.53 -25.58
CA PHE A 140 4.22 -15.49 -24.89
C PHE A 140 5.06 -16.49 -24.08
N GLY A 141 4.83 -16.56 -22.76
CA GLY A 141 5.49 -17.53 -21.89
C GLY A 141 6.97 -17.27 -21.61
N ILE A 142 7.45 -16.01 -21.77
CA ILE A 142 8.89 -15.69 -21.60
C ILE A 142 9.30 -15.34 -20.19
N VAL A 143 8.37 -15.28 -19.23
CA VAL A 143 8.66 -15.04 -17.81
C VAL A 143 8.49 -16.29 -16.99
N ASP A 144 9.42 -16.51 -16.07
CA ASP A 144 9.32 -17.58 -15.08
C ASP A 144 8.41 -17.20 -13.89
N THR A 145 8.27 -18.12 -12.93
CA THR A 145 7.42 -17.92 -11.76
C THR A 145 7.92 -16.80 -10.85
N ALA A 146 9.24 -16.60 -10.74
CA ALA A 146 9.82 -15.54 -9.92
C ALA A 146 9.60 -14.16 -10.57
N GLU A 147 9.91 -14.03 -11.84
CA GLU A 147 9.71 -12.83 -12.65
C GLU A 147 8.22 -12.43 -12.70
N ALA A 148 7.31 -13.40 -12.75
CA ALA A 148 5.86 -13.16 -12.79
C ALA A 148 5.37 -12.36 -11.57
N THR A 149 6.00 -12.52 -10.40
CA THR A 149 5.65 -11.75 -9.19
C THR A 149 6.01 -10.27 -9.30
N LEU A 150 6.95 -9.93 -10.17
CA LEU A 150 7.45 -8.58 -10.38
C LEU A 150 6.70 -7.81 -11.48
N ILE A 151 5.90 -8.46 -12.31
CA ILE A 151 5.21 -7.81 -13.46
C ILE A 151 4.34 -6.63 -12.99
N ARG A 152 3.50 -6.83 -11.97
CA ARG A 152 2.62 -5.76 -11.46
C ARG A 152 3.38 -4.64 -10.76
N PRO A 153 4.35 -4.91 -9.86
CA PRO A 153 5.24 -3.89 -9.32
C PRO A 153 5.98 -3.09 -10.39
N VAL A 154 6.53 -3.76 -11.41
CA VAL A 154 7.22 -3.12 -12.53
C VAL A 154 6.27 -2.24 -13.35
N ALA A 155 5.07 -2.73 -13.67
CA ALA A 155 4.08 -1.94 -14.39
C ALA A 155 3.74 -0.65 -13.64
N ARG A 156 3.56 -0.74 -12.31
CA ARG A 156 3.30 0.40 -11.43
C ARG A 156 4.46 1.40 -11.44
N ALA A 157 5.68 0.93 -11.26
CA ALA A 157 6.87 1.78 -11.27
C ALA A 157 7.05 2.48 -12.62
N LEU A 158 6.90 1.75 -13.74
CA LEU A 158 7.00 2.33 -15.07
C LEU A 158 5.91 3.38 -15.36
N GLN A 159 4.68 3.18 -14.84
CA GLN A 159 3.62 4.18 -14.94
C GLN A 159 3.93 5.40 -14.06
N ALA A 160 4.36 5.19 -12.82
CA ALA A 160 4.73 6.26 -11.91
C ALA A 160 5.88 7.11 -12.48
N GLN A 161 6.90 6.49 -13.06
CA GLN A 161 8.03 7.15 -13.69
C GLN A 161 7.72 7.74 -15.09
N GLY A 162 6.52 7.49 -15.63
CA GLY A 162 6.09 8.02 -16.92
C GLY A 162 6.66 7.29 -18.15
N HIS A 163 7.14 6.07 -17.99
CA HIS A 163 7.58 5.19 -19.07
C HIS A 163 6.43 4.39 -19.70
N LEU A 164 5.33 4.21 -18.93
CA LEU A 164 4.04 3.70 -19.39
C LEU A 164 2.95 4.72 -19.11
N GLY A 165 2.02 4.86 -20.04
CA GLY A 165 0.73 5.51 -19.86
C GLY A 165 -0.40 4.51 -19.83
N ALA A 166 -1.61 4.96 -19.47
CA ALA A 166 -2.84 4.21 -19.65
C ALA A 166 -3.78 4.95 -20.59
N ASN A 167 -4.57 4.22 -21.37
CA ASN A 167 -5.67 4.77 -22.14
C ASN A 167 -6.94 4.85 -21.26
N GLU A 168 -8.03 5.42 -21.79
CA GLU A 168 -9.32 5.59 -21.09
C GLU A 168 -9.92 4.27 -20.58
N HIS A 169 -9.52 3.14 -21.17
CA HIS A 169 -10.00 1.80 -20.80
C HIS A 169 -8.98 1.02 -19.96
N GLY A 170 -7.93 1.68 -19.44
CA GLY A 170 -6.90 1.05 -18.61
C GLY A 170 -5.89 0.19 -19.39
N GLY A 171 -5.90 0.24 -20.72
CA GLY A 171 -4.88 -0.38 -21.57
C GLY A 171 -3.55 0.36 -21.48
N LEU A 172 -2.46 -0.36 -21.30
CA LEU A 172 -1.12 0.22 -21.20
C LEU A 172 -0.58 0.59 -22.59
N ARG A 173 0.11 1.71 -22.64
CA ARG A 173 0.82 2.21 -23.84
C ARG A 173 2.21 2.69 -23.47
N LEU A 174 3.14 2.57 -24.42
CA LEU A 174 4.49 3.10 -24.27
C LEU A 174 4.46 4.63 -24.19
N ALA A 175 5.28 5.17 -23.29
CA ALA A 175 5.43 6.61 -23.09
C ALA A 175 6.92 7.01 -23.07
N GLY A 176 7.21 8.25 -22.75
CA GLY A 176 8.57 8.78 -22.79
C GLY A 176 9.57 7.93 -21.99
N GLY A 177 10.74 7.68 -22.54
CA GLY A 177 11.79 6.89 -21.88
C GLY A 177 11.65 5.37 -22.02
N ALA A 178 10.52 4.81 -22.45
CA ALA A 178 10.37 3.36 -22.65
C ALA A 178 11.39 2.79 -23.64
N ARG A 179 11.78 3.58 -24.65
CA ARG A 179 12.76 3.16 -25.65
C ARG A 179 14.17 2.95 -25.09
N SER A 180 14.60 3.80 -24.15
CA SER A 180 15.92 3.66 -23.52
C SER A 180 16.00 2.40 -22.64
N ILE A 181 14.88 2.04 -21.96
CA ILE A 181 14.78 0.80 -21.18
C ILE A 181 14.84 -0.42 -22.12
N LEU A 182 14.08 -0.39 -23.22
CA LEU A 182 14.09 -1.49 -24.21
C LEU A 182 15.47 -1.72 -24.81
N LYS A 183 16.27 -0.67 -25.02
CA LYS A 183 17.65 -0.75 -25.50
C LYS A 183 18.66 -1.16 -24.41
N GLY A 184 18.26 -1.19 -23.14
CA GLY A 184 19.16 -1.47 -22.01
C GLY A 184 20.03 -0.29 -21.58
N GLU A 185 19.71 0.91 -22.04
CA GLU A 185 20.42 2.16 -21.71
C GLU A 185 19.99 2.69 -20.32
N HIS A 186 18.85 2.24 -19.80
CA HIS A 186 18.29 2.67 -18.52
C HIS A 186 17.89 1.46 -17.68
N LYS A 187 18.39 1.40 -16.45
CA LYS A 187 18.05 0.36 -15.48
C LYS A 187 16.78 0.72 -14.75
N ILE A 188 15.98 -0.29 -14.43
CA ILE A 188 14.77 -0.16 -13.62
C ILE A 188 14.97 -0.91 -12.32
N GLU A 189 15.03 -0.16 -11.25
CA GLU A 189 14.99 -0.67 -9.89
C GLU A 189 13.59 -0.45 -9.33
N ILE A 190 13.04 -1.46 -8.69
CA ILE A 190 11.75 -1.40 -8.02
C ILE A 190 11.91 -1.63 -6.53
N VAL A 191 11.11 -0.91 -5.77
CA VAL A 191 10.90 -1.17 -4.35
C VAL A 191 10.02 -2.40 -4.24
N VAL A 192 10.57 -3.49 -3.71
CA VAL A 192 9.78 -4.67 -3.35
C VAL A 192 9.31 -4.44 -1.92
N PRO A 193 7.98 -4.31 -1.69
CA PRO A 193 7.48 -4.25 -0.33
C PRO A 193 8.04 -5.45 0.44
N PRO A 194 8.49 -5.28 1.68
CA PRO A 194 8.86 -6.41 2.50
C PRO A 194 7.68 -7.39 2.42
N LYS A 195 7.98 -8.67 2.12
CA LYS A 195 6.93 -9.71 2.21
C LYS A 195 6.26 -9.46 3.54
N PRO A 196 4.91 -9.29 3.57
CA PRO A 196 4.24 -9.13 4.85
C PRO A 196 4.83 -10.23 5.71
N LYS A 197 5.53 -9.87 6.79
CA LYS A 197 5.93 -10.84 7.79
C LYS A 197 4.60 -11.52 8.04
N ARG A 198 4.42 -12.76 7.54
CA ARG A 198 3.33 -13.59 8.02
C ARG A 198 3.51 -13.45 9.50
N GLU A 199 2.65 -12.65 10.12
CA GLU A 199 2.50 -12.73 11.56
C GLU A 199 2.41 -14.21 11.73
N ARG A 200 3.43 -14.80 12.36
CA ARG A 200 3.44 -16.23 12.65
C ARG A 200 2.05 -16.46 13.13
N ALA A 201 1.29 -17.27 12.38
CA ALA A 201 -0.07 -17.60 12.74
C ALA A 201 0.05 -17.90 14.24
N ARG A 202 -0.42 -16.96 15.05
CA ARG A 202 -0.38 -17.10 16.49
C ARG A 202 -1.11 -18.40 16.68
N GLU A 203 -0.44 -19.38 17.24
CA GLU A 203 -0.98 -20.69 17.54
C GLU A 203 -2.31 -20.47 18.24
N GLY A 204 -3.39 -20.86 17.59
CA GLY A 204 -4.77 -20.63 17.99
C GLY A 204 -5.47 -19.61 17.09
N ASN A 205 -6.46 -20.07 16.35
CA ASN A 205 -7.44 -19.20 15.70
C ASN A 205 -8.03 -18.28 16.80
N PRO A 206 -7.97 -16.93 16.68
CA PRO A 206 -8.56 -16.04 17.68
C PRO A 206 -10.07 -16.27 17.91
N ALA A 207 -10.74 -16.99 17.03
CA ALA A 207 -12.11 -17.45 17.19
C ALA A 207 -12.24 -18.66 18.13
N ASP A 208 -11.13 -19.33 18.50
CA ASP A 208 -11.12 -20.49 19.41
C ASP A 208 -10.60 -20.12 20.81
N ASP A 209 -10.34 -18.84 21.11
CA ASP A 209 -9.99 -18.41 22.47
C ASP A 209 -11.26 -18.31 23.33
N PRO A 210 -11.45 -19.19 24.29
CA PRO A 210 -12.63 -19.17 25.18
C PRO A 210 -12.83 -17.83 25.88
N LEU A 211 -11.75 -17.12 26.21
CA LEU A 211 -11.82 -15.78 26.81
C LEU A 211 -12.37 -14.75 25.80
N PHE A 212 -11.96 -14.81 24.52
CA PHE A 212 -12.52 -13.92 23.50
C PHE A 212 -14.03 -14.10 23.34
N GLU A 213 -14.53 -15.34 23.31
CA GLU A 213 -15.96 -15.62 23.21
C GLU A 213 -16.72 -15.17 24.48
N ALA A 214 -16.13 -15.30 25.67
CA ALA A 214 -16.72 -14.78 26.90
C ALA A 214 -16.79 -13.24 26.90
N LEU A 215 -15.74 -12.56 26.45
CA LEU A 215 -15.74 -11.09 26.30
C LEU A 215 -16.76 -10.63 25.26
N ARG A 216 -16.93 -11.39 24.19
CA ARG A 216 -17.93 -11.13 23.14
C ARG A 216 -19.36 -11.31 23.64
N ALA A 217 -19.61 -12.35 24.48
CA ALA A 217 -20.88 -12.55 25.12
C ALA A 217 -21.20 -11.40 26.08
N LYS A 218 -20.23 -10.99 26.91
CA LYS A 218 -20.39 -9.85 27.83
C LYS A 218 -20.68 -8.56 27.12
N ARG A 219 -20.01 -8.30 26.00
CA ARG A 219 -20.30 -7.14 25.15
C ARG A 219 -21.74 -7.15 24.66
N ARG A 220 -22.26 -8.30 24.22
CA ARG A 220 -23.64 -8.43 23.73
C ARG A 220 -24.63 -8.13 24.83
N GLU A 221 -24.44 -8.70 26.02
CA GLU A 221 -25.27 -8.44 27.23
C GLU A 221 -25.34 -6.93 27.54
N LEU A 222 -24.18 -6.26 27.59
CA LEU A 222 -24.09 -4.80 27.87
C LEU A 222 -24.72 -3.96 26.78
N ALA A 223 -24.59 -4.37 25.52
CA ALA A 223 -25.18 -3.68 24.38
C ALA A 223 -26.70 -3.77 24.38
N GLU A 224 -27.27 -4.96 24.69
CA GLU A 224 -28.70 -5.18 24.85
C GLU A 224 -29.27 -4.35 25.99
N ALA A 225 -28.60 -4.37 27.17
CA ALA A 225 -28.99 -3.56 28.31
C ALA A 225 -28.97 -2.06 28.06
N ALA A 226 -28.02 -1.57 27.23
CA ALA A 226 -27.89 -0.16 26.84
C ALA A 226 -28.74 0.22 25.62
N GLY A 227 -29.36 -0.72 24.93
CA GLY A 227 -30.15 -0.48 23.71
C GLY A 227 -29.29 0.02 22.52
N VAL A 228 -28.01 -0.39 22.45
CA VAL A 228 -27.05 0.04 21.43
C VAL A 228 -26.47 -1.14 20.67
N PRO A 229 -26.00 -0.96 19.42
CA PRO A 229 -25.28 -1.99 18.69
C PRO A 229 -23.98 -2.39 19.44
N PRO A 230 -23.58 -3.69 19.44
CA PRO A 230 -22.41 -4.19 20.18
C PRO A 230 -21.08 -3.48 19.88
N TYR A 231 -20.87 -3.02 18.65
CA TYR A 231 -19.65 -2.30 18.26
C TYR A 231 -19.51 -0.92 18.93
N VAL A 232 -20.61 -0.35 19.43
CA VAL A 232 -20.58 0.93 20.18
C VAL A 232 -19.88 0.75 21.53
N ILE A 233 -20.03 -0.41 22.17
CA ILE A 233 -19.32 -0.75 23.41
C ILE A 233 -17.82 -0.90 23.07
N PHE A 234 -17.43 -1.99 22.40
CA PHE A 234 -16.08 -2.24 21.93
C PHE A 234 -16.07 -2.93 20.56
N HIS A 235 -15.08 -2.61 19.73
CA HIS A 235 -14.82 -3.34 18.49
C HIS A 235 -14.17 -4.70 18.76
N ASP A 236 -14.30 -5.65 17.82
CA ASP A 236 -13.68 -6.97 17.95
C ASP A 236 -12.14 -6.89 18.10
N ALA A 237 -11.50 -5.89 17.50
CA ALA A 237 -10.08 -5.63 17.67
C ALA A 237 -9.71 -5.36 19.14
N THR A 238 -10.51 -4.55 19.83
CA THR A 238 -10.34 -4.23 21.27
C THR A 238 -10.55 -5.48 22.13
N LEU A 239 -11.56 -6.30 21.82
CA LEU A 239 -11.79 -7.56 22.56
C LEU A 239 -10.65 -8.57 22.36
N ARG A 240 -10.09 -8.66 21.16
CA ARG A 240 -8.89 -9.49 20.89
C ARG A 240 -7.69 -9.02 21.69
N GLU A 241 -7.47 -7.71 21.77
CA GLU A 241 -6.37 -7.15 22.55
C GLU A 241 -6.57 -7.39 24.06
N LEU A 242 -7.80 -7.29 24.58
CA LEU A 242 -8.16 -7.67 25.95
C LEU A 242 -7.88 -9.16 26.23
N ALA A 243 -8.29 -10.06 25.33
CA ALA A 243 -8.07 -11.49 25.46
C ALA A 243 -6.57 -11.85 25.42
N GLN A 244 -5.79 -11.17 24.60
CA GLN A 244 -4.34 -11.42 24.47
C GLN A 244 -3.53 -10.89 25.64
N ARG A 245 -3.81 -9.65 26.09
CA ARG A 245 -3.04 -8.98 27.14
C ARG A 245 -3.46 -9.38 28.53
N ARG A 246 -4.69 -9.88 28.71
CA ARG A 246 -5.28 -10.29 29.99
C ARG A 246 -4.97 -9.28 31.12
N PRO A 247 -5.42 -8.02 30.98
CA PRO A 247 -5.13 -6.97 31.95
C PRO A 247 -5.64 -7.35 33.35
N LYS A 248 -4.87 -7.00 34.37
CA LYS A 248 -5.18 -7.37 35.78
C LYS A 248 -5.95 -6.27 36.52
N ASP A 249 -5.92 -5.04 36.00
CA ASP A 249 -6.53 -3.85 36.60
C ASP A 249 -7.04 -2.87 35.53
N LEU A 250 -7.80 -1.86 35.96
CA LEU A 250 -8.36 -0.83 35.08
C LEU A 250 -7.29 0.02 34.41
N SER A 251 -6.15 0.24 35.06
CA SER A 251 -5.04 1.02 34.51
C SER A 251 -4.47 0.31 33.28
N ASN A 252 -4.34 -1.00 33.33
CA ASN A 252 -3.91 -1.82 32.20
C ASN A 252 -4.96 -1.88 31.09
N ILE A 253 -6.26 -1.87 31.42
CA ILE A 253 -7.35 -1.76 30.43
C ILE A 253 -7.31 -0.41 29.72
N ALA A 254 -7.00 0.68 30.41
CA ALA A 254 -6.88 2.01 29.83
C ALA A 254 -5.80 2.12 28.74
N MET A 255 -4.79 1.24 28.76
CA MET A 255 -3.71 1.17 27.78
C MET A 255 -4.11 0.46 26.47
N ILE A 256 -5.32 -0.11 26.41
CA ILE A 256 -5.79 -0.87 25.24
C ILE A 256 -6.43 0.06 24.22
N SER A 257 -6.05 -0.13 22.96
CA SER A 257 -6.56 0.68 21.86
C SER A 257 -8.09 0.58 21.73
N GLY A 258 -8.75 1.73 21.59
CA GLY A 258 -10.22 1.82 21.48
C GLY A 258 -10.97 1.91 22.80
N ILE A 259 -10.27 2.02 23.94
CA ILE A 259 -10.85 2.23 25.26
C ILE A 259 -10.51 3.63 25.77
N GLY A 260 -11.40 4.60 25.53
CA GLY A 260 -11.29 5.94 26.10
C GLY A 260 -11.87 6.01 27.53
N ALA A 261 -11.58 7.11 28.25
CA ALA A 261 -11.94 7.31 29.65
C ALA A 261 -13.45 7.00 29.94
N ARG A 262 -14.36 7.49 29.11
CA ARG A 262 -15.81 7.23 29.26
C ARG A 262 -16.17 5.75 29.15
N LYS A 263 -15.55 5.02 28.23
CA LYS A 263 -15.80 3.59 28.04
C LYS A 263 -15.15 2.75 29.13
N LEU A 264 -14.01 3.18 29.63
CA LEU A 264 -13.34 2.57 30.79
C LEU A 264 -14.22 2.67 32.04
N GLU A 265 -14.74 3.86 32.31
CA GLU A 265 -15.64 4.11 33.44
C GLU A 265 -16.95 3.31 33.35
N ALA A 266 -17.57 3.28 32.16
CA ALA A 266 -18.85 2.63 31.96
C ALA A 266 -18.77 1.08 31.91
N TYR A 267 -17.69 0.53 31.36
CA TYR A 267 -17.63 -0.90 31.01
C TYR A 267 -16.37 -1.62 31.52
N GLY A 268 -15.32 -0.89 31.92
CA GLY A 268 -14.01 -1.45 32.26
C GLY A 268 -14.08 -2.55 33.30
N GLU A 269 -14.82 -2.35 34.42
CA GLU A 269 -14.94 -3.32 35.50
C GLU A 269 -15.68 -4.59 35.07
N ALA A 270 -16.70 -4.44 34.20
CA ALA A 270 -17.46 -5.60 33.70
C ALA A 270 -16.58 -6.53 32.84
N PHE A 271 -15.70 -5.97 32.03
CA PHE A 271 -14.75 -6.76 31.22
C PHE A 271 -13.60 -7.30 32.05
N LEU A 272 -13.13 -6.54 33.04
CA LEU A 272 -12.10 -7.00 34.00
C LEU A 272 -12.54 -8.20 34.80
N SER A 273 -13.79 -8.20 35.26
CA SER A 273 -14.40 -9.32 35.97
C SER A 273 -14.40 -10.62 35.12
N VAL A 274 -14.74 -10.52 33.82
CA VAL A 274 -14.69 -11.68 32.93
C VAL A 274 -13.25 -12.20 32.79
N ILE A 275 -12.27 -11.29 32.62
CA ILE A 275 -10.85 -11.68 32.46
C ILE A 275 -10.31 -12.36 33.72
N ARG A 276 -10.67 -11.86 34.92
CA ARG A 276 -10.26 -12.43 36.21
C ARG A 276 -10.86 -13.84 36.40
N GLY A 277 -12.14 -14.04 36.07
CA GLY A 277 -12.78 -15.35 36.15
C GLY A 277 -12.13 -16.44 35.28
N PHE A 278 -11.48 -16.02 34.16
CA PHE A 278 -10.69 -16.91 33.29
C PHE A 278 -9.23 -17.14 33.76
N ALA A 279 -8.74 -16.34 34.69
CA ALA A 279 -7.38 -16.51 35.23
C ALA A 279 -7.33 -17.45 36.46
N GLU A 280 -8.47 -17.71 37.10
CA GLU A 280 -8.59 -18.51 38.30
C GLU A 280 -9.08 -19.95 38.04
N GLY A 281 -9.42 -20.30 36.82
CA GLY A 281 -9.84 -21.64 36.37
C GLY A 281 -8.83 -22.24 35.40
#